data_6be64ff66690dd8350dbe1ef87d520de
#
_entry.id   6be64ff66690dd8350dbe1ef87d520de
#
_cell.length_a   1.000
_cell.length_b   1.000
_cell.length_c   1.000
_cell.angle_alpha   90.00
_cell.angle_beta   90.00
_cell.angle_gamma   90.00
#
_symmetry.space_group_name_H-M   'P 1'
#
loop_
_entity.id
_entity.type
_entity.pdbx_description
1 polymer ?
#
loop_
_entity_poly.entity_id
_entity_poly.type
_entity_poly.pdbx_seq_one_letter_code
_entity_poly.pdbx_strand_id
1 'polypeptide(L)'
;MTEELNTLRTNIQFSGVDKKVIVMTSSFSGEGKSTITYQLAKSLAELGKRVLLIDADMRKSVMVNMLESGSVDKGLSHYLSGQCSLSEAVYATESSRLHILFAGPVPPNPTELLSGELFKDTLNSFRDIYDYIFIDCAPVGMVIDAAIVAKCSDAAIMMIESGAVKRKLALEAKEKLETAGCPILGVVLNKVERKSGGYYRKYYKKYEEAAKVEG
;
A
#
# COMPACT_ATOMS: atom_id res chain seq x y z
N MET A 1 -17.12 1.62 -5.77
CA MET A 1 -16.11 1.17 -4.77
C MET A 1 -16.70 -0.02 -4.04
N THR A 2 -15.94 -1.07 -3.77
CA THR A 2 -16.48 -2.26 -3.10
C THR A 2 -16.61 -2.03 -1.60
N GLU A 3 -17.56 -2.71 -0.95
CA GLU A 3 -17.80 -2.63 0.49
C GLU A 3 -16.56 -3.02 1.30
N GLU A 4 -15.81 -3.99 0.80
CA GLU A 4 -14.57 -4.46 1.44
C GLU A 4 -13.49 -3.37 1.47
N LEU A 5 -13.37 -2.56 0.41
CA LEU A 5 -12.42 -1.45 0.37
C LEU A 5 -12.84 -0.33 1.32
N ASN A 6 -14.14 -0.05 1.42
CA ASN A 6 -14.68 0.90 2.39
C ASN A 6 -14.39 0.46 3.83
N THR A 7 -14.57 -0.84 4.12
CA THR A 7 -14.24 -1.42 5.43
C THR A 7 -12.76 -1.30 5.74
N LEU A 8 -11.88 -1.65 4.80
CA LEU A 8 -10.42 -1.51 4.97
C LEU A 8 -10.03 -0.06 5.25
N ARG A 9 -10.54 0.88 4.48
CA ARG A 9 -10.32 2.32 4.67
C ARG A 9 -10.75 2.78 6.06
N THR A 10 -11.95 2.40 6.48
CA THR A 10 -12.50 2.76 7.79
C THR A 10 -11.64 2.21 8.93
N ASN A 11 -11.19 0.96 8.82
CA ASN A 11 -10.30 0.34 9.81
C ASN A 11 -8.96 1.10 9.91
N ILE A 12 -8.40 1.56 8.80
CA ILE A 12 -7.18 2.37 8.81
C ILE A 12 -7.43 3.72 9.49
N GLN A 13 -8.54 4.38 9.21
CA GLN A 13 -8.89 5.64 9.86
C GLN A 13 -9.07 5.51 11.38
N PHE A 14 -9.55 4.37 11.84
CA PHE A 14 -9.72 4.08 13.28
C PHE A 14 -8.43 3.56 13.95
N SER A 15 -7.38 3.24 13.20
CA SER A 15 -6.12 2.74 13.77
C SER A 15 -5.28 3.80 14.49
N GLY A 16 -5.68 5.07 14.40
CA GLY A 16 -5.04 6.21 15.06
C GLY A 16 -4.59 7.29 14.09
N VAL A 17 -4.69 8.54 14.51
CA VAL A 17 -4.30 9.72 13.70
C VAL A 17 -2.78 9.85 13.54
N ASP A 18 -2.01 9.14 14.33
CA ASP A 18 -0.56 9.07 14.34
C ASP A 18 0.00 8.13 13.24
N LYS A 19 -0.84 7.28 12.64
CA LYS A 19 -0.44 6.32 11.62
C LYS A 19 -0.53 6.93 10.21
N LYS A 20 0.42 7.82 9.90
CA LYS A 20 0.47 8.50 8.59
C LYS A 20 1.21 7.70 7.53
N VAL A 21 2.37 7.13 7.86
CA VAL A 21 3.22 6.38 6.94
C VAL A 21 2.95 4.89 7.09
N ILE A 22 2.34 4.29 6.08
CA ILE A 22 1.88 2.90 6.11
C ILE A 22 2.56 2.13 4.98
N VAL A 23 3.40 1.14 5.35
CA VAL A 23 4.00 0.24 4.37
C VAL A 23 3.02 -0.87 3.99
N MET A 24 2.89 -1.07 2.68
CA MET A 24 2.06 -2.11 2.09
C MET A 24 2.98 -3.17 1.48
N THR A 25 2.91 -4.39 1.96
CA THR A 25 3.73 -5.49 1.48
C THR A 25 2.95 -6.79 1.38
N SER A 26 3.58 -7.86 0.95
CA SER A 26 2.94 -9.16 0.78
C SER A 26 3.93 -10.29 1.08
N SER A 27 3.42 -11.54 1.14
CA SER A 27 4.28 -12.71 1.28
C SER A 27 5.03 -13.00 -0.03
N PHE A 28 4.32 -12.91 -1.16
CA PHE A 28 4.85 -13.17 -2.50
C PHE A 28 4.40 -12.12 -3.52
N SER A 29 4.97 -12.22 -4.72
CA SER A 29 4.55 -11.40 -5.86
C SER A 29 3.17 -11.87 -6.36
N GLY A 30 2.37 -10.91 -6.87
CA GLY A 30 1.08 -11.23 -7.50
C GLY A 30 -0.12 -11.28 -6.53
N GLU A 31 0.05 -11.05 -5.23
CA GLU A 31 -1.05 -11.07 -4.24
C GLU A 31 -2.00 -9.85 -4.32
N GLY A 32 -1.78 -8.94 -5.27
CA GLY A 32 -2.65 -7.77 -5.50
C GLY A 32 -2.29 -6.55 -4.66
N LYS A 33 -1.12 -6.53 -4.05
CA LYS A 33 -0.59 -5.47 -3.19
C LYS A 33 -0.75 -4.07 -3.85
N SER A 34 -0.10 -3.83 -4.98
CA SER A 34 -0.09 -2.52 -5.65
C SER A 34 -1.49 -2.05 -6.05
N THR A 35 -2.34 -2.97 -6.52
CA THR A 35 -3.73 -2.67 -6.87
C THR A 35 -4.54 -2.19 -5.67
N ILE A 36 -4.48 -2.91 -4.55
CA ILE A 36 -5.21 -2.54 -3.33
C ILE A 36 -4.64 -1.26 -2.74
N THR A 37 -3.30 -1.08 -2.74
CA THR A 37 -2.65 0.14 -2.25
C THR A 37 -3.13 1.37 -3.02
N TYR A 38 -3.15 1.29 -4.36
CA TYR A 38 -3.64 2.39 -5.18
C TYR A 38 -5.12 2.68 -4.96
N GLN A 39 -5.98 1.66 -4.95
CA GLN A 39 -7.41 1.82 -4.72
C GLN A 39 -7.70 2.44 -3.35
N LEU A 40 -6.96 2.05 -2.32
CA LEU A 40 -7.07 2.60 -0.98
C LEU A 40 -6.64 4.08 -0.94
N ALA A 41 -5.49 4.41 -1.55
CA ALA A 41 -5.00 5.78 -1.67
C ALA A 41 -6.01 6.68 -2.40
N LYS A 42 -6.53 6.23 -3.54
CA LYS A 42 -7.58 6.91 -4.31
C LYS A 42 -8.84 7.13 -3.47
N SER A 43 -9.28 6.11 -2.76
CA SER A 43 -10.47 6.16 -1.91
C SER A 43 -10.36 7.20 -0.78
N LEU A 44 -9.19 7.34 -0.17
CA LEU A 44 -8.96 8.37 0.86
C LEU A 44 -8.87 9.76 0.25
N ALA A 45 -8.27 9.90 -0.93
CA ALA A 45 -8.23 11.17 -1.67
C ALA A 45 -9.63 11.66 -2.06
N GLU A 46 -10.52 10.77 -2.46
CA GLU A 46 -11.95 11.06 -2.75
C GLU A 46 -12.70 11.57 -1.52
N LEU A 47 -12.26 11.20 -0.30
CA LEU A 47 -12.77 11.76 0.97
C LEU A 47 -12.09 13.07 1.38
N GLY A 48 -11.30 13.70 0.48
CA GLY A 48 -10.64 14.97 0.72
C GLY A 48 -9.32 14.90 1.49
N LYS A 49 -8.80 13.69 1.78
CA LYS A 49 -7.49 13.52 2.41
C LYS A 49 -6.37 13.77 1.41
N ARG A 50 -5.28 14.42 1.84
CA ARG A 50 -4.06 14.56 1.04
C ARG A 50 -3.27 13.27 1.16
N VAL A 51 -3.10 12.56 0.05
CA VAL A 51 -2.50 11.23 0.03
C VAL A 51 -1.30 11.21 -0.91
N LEU A 52 -0.20 10.63 -0.45
CA LEU A 52 0.94 10.27 -1.28
C LEU A 52 1.02 8.75 -1.40
N LEU A 53 1.15 8.27 -2.62
CA LEU A 53 1.47 6.88 -2.91
C LEU A 53 2.91 6.81 -3.40
N ILE A 54 3.76 6.07 -2.71
CA ILE A 54 5.16 5.83 -3.08
C ILE A 54 5.28 4.39 -3.56
N ASP A 55 5.74 4.21 -4.79
CA ASP A 55 6.14 2.91 -5.32
C ASP A 55 7.60 2.66 -4.98
N ALA A 56 7.84 1.89 -3.94
CA ALA A 56 9.17 1.50 -3.48
C ALA A 56 9.56 0.06 -3.92
N ASP A 57 8.74 -0.60 -4.75
CA ASP A 57 9.13 -1.86 -5.40
C ASP A 57 10.04 -1.58 -6.61
N MET A 58 11.25 -1.10 -6.33
CA MET A 58 12.25 -0.77 -7.37
C MET A 58 12.75 -2.00 -8.13
N ARG A 59 12.39 -3.22 -7.70
CA ARG A 59 12.83 -4.47 -8.35
C ARG A 59 11.86 -4.92 -9.43
N LYS A 60 10.57 -4.77 -9.19
CA LYS A 60 9.52 -5.24 -10.09
C LYS A 60 8.25 -4.38 -9.97
N SER A 61 8.41 -3.07 -10.14
CA SER A 61 7.28 -2.17 -10.18
C SER A 61 6.30 -2.55 -11.29
N VAL A 62 5.02 -2.49 -10.95
CA VAL A 62 3.91 -2.69 -11.91
C VAL A 62 3.04 -1.45 -12.03
N MET A 63 3.32 -0.41 -11.23
CA MET A 63 2.40 0.71 -11.02
C MET A 63 2.26 1.58 -12.27
N VAL A 64 3.34 1.85 -12.99
CA VAL A 64 3.30 2.62 -14.25
C VAL A 64 2.38 1.96 -15.27
N ASN A 65 2.55 0.65 -15.48
CA ASN A 65 1.73 -0.12 -16.41
C ASN A 65 0.28 -0.26 -15.93
N MET A 66 0.08 -0.47 -14.63
CA MET A 66 -1.25 -0.62 -14.03
C MET A 66 -2.09 0.67 -14.15
N LEU A 67 -1.45 1.83 -14.09
CA LEU A 67 -2.13 3.13 -14.15
C LEU A 67 -2.14 3.74 -15.56
N GLU A 68 -1.57 3.06 -16.55
CA GLU A 68 -1.45 3.56 -17.93
C GLU A 68 -0.84 4.98 -17.98
N SER A 69 0.10 5.25 -17.05
CA SER A 69 0.62 6.61 -16.81
C SER A 69 1.52 7.14 -17.94
N GLY A 70 1.64 6.42 -19.05
CA GLY A 70 2.53 6.80 -20.13
C GLY A 70 4.02 6.66 -19.77
N SER A 71 4.86 7.59 -20.22
CA SER A 71 6.26 7.62 -19.83
C SER A 71 6.43 8.33 -18.47
N VAL A 72 7.01 7.63 -17.51
CA VAL A 72 7.47 8.21 -16.24
C VAL A 72 8.98 8.46 -16.34
N ASP A 73 9.35 9.71 -16.57
CA ASP A 73 10.76 10.06 -16.86
C ASP A 73 11.63 10.02 -15.61
N LYS A 74 11.07 10.39 -14.46
CA LYS A 74 11.77 10.44 -13.17
C LYS A 74 10.99 9.64 -12.13
N GLY A 75 11.69 9.13 -11.12
CA GLY A 75 11.07 8.36 -10.06
C GLY A 75 11.95 8.28 -8.82
N LEU A 76 11.51 7.51 -7.84
CA LEU A 76 12.17 7.36 -6.54
C LEU A 76 13.64 6.95 -6.67
N SER A 77 13.97 6.03 -7.58
CA SER A 77 15.35 5.60 -7.81
C SER A 77 16.24 6.72 -8.34
N HIS A 78 15.73 7.58 -9.24
CA HIS A 78 16.47 8.75 -9.72
C HIS A 78 16.69 9.76 -8.60
N TYR A 79 15.65 10.06 -7.83
CA TYR A 79 15.74 11.01 -6.72
C TYR A 79 16.74 10.53 -5.65
N LEU A 80 16.64 9.29 -5.20
CA LEU A 80 17.53 8.74 -4.18
C LEU A 80 18.98 8.58 -4.65
N SER A 81 19.20 8.52 -5.98
CA SER A 81 20.53 8.52 -6.58
C SER A 81 21.05 9.92 -6.91
N GLY A 82 20.33 10.99 -6.54
CA GLY A 82 20.74 12.38 -6.80
C GLY A 82 20.62 12.82 -8.26
N GLN A 83 19.86 12.11 -9.09
CA GLN A 83 19.72 12.39 -10.53
C GLN A 83 18.55 13.33 -10.88
N CYS A 84 17.70 13.65 -9.92
CA CYS A 84 16.62 14.63 -10.05
C CYS A 84 16.23 15.18 -8.68
N SER A 85 15.51 16.30 -8.69
CA SER A 85 14.87 16.83 -7.49
C SER A 85 13.62 16.04 -7.10
N LEU A 86 13.17 16.18 -5.86
CA LEU A 86 11.96 15.55 -5.38
C LEU A 86 10.71 16.03 -6.14
N SER A 87 10.68 17.32 -6.48
CA SER A 87 9.56 17.92 -7.24
C SER A 87 9.42 17.39 -8.66
N GLU A 88 10.52 16.90 -9.27
CA GLU A 88 10.50 16.28 -10.59
C GLU A 88 10.04 14.83 -10.54
N ALA A 89 10.17 14.17 -9.37
CA ALA A 89 9.84 12.75 -9.19
C ALA A 89 8.41 12.51 -8.69
N VAL A 90 7.73 13.53 -8.13
CA VAL A 90 6.36 13.43 -7.62
C VAL A 90 5.37 13.90 -8.68
N TYR A 91 4.44 13.04 -9.04
CA TYR A 91 3.43 13.28 -10.08
C TYR A 91 2.07 13.57 -9.46
N ALA A 92 1.41 14.60 -9.97
CA ALA A 92 0.00 14.83 -9.71
C ALA A 92 -0.84 13.81 -10.50
N THR A 93 -1.99 13.43 -9.94
CA THR A 93 -2.98 12.62 -10.64
C THR A 93 -4.19 13.48 -11.05
N GLU A 94 -5.19 12.88 -11.68
CA GLU A 94 -6.48 13.57 -11.95
C GLU A 94 -7.13 14.08 -10.65
N SER A 95 -6.90 13.42 -9.52
CA SER A 95 -7.29 13.91 -8.21
C SER A 95 -6.25 14.87 -7.65
N SER A 96 -6.62 16.13 -7.39
CA SER A 96 -5.75 17.11 -6.75
C SER A 96 -5.30 16.72 -5.32
N ARG A 97 -5.84 15.64 -4.77
CA ARG A 97 -5.55 15.14 -3.43
C ARG A 97 -4.68 13.89 -3.41
N LEU A 98 -4.39 13.31 -4.58
CA LEU A 98 -3.53 12.13 -4.71
C LEU A 98 -2.31 12.47 -5.55
N HIS A 99 -1.12 12.29 -4.98
CA HIS A 99 0.15 12.34 -5.68
C HIS A 99 0.79 10.95 -5.69
N ILE A 100 1.61 10.69 -6.71
CA ILE A 100 2.33 9.42 -6.85
C ILE A 100 3.81 9.70 -7.07
N LEU A 101 4.65 9.00 -6.34
CA LEU A 101 6.09 8.89 -6.55
C LEU A 101 6.38 7.49 -7.06
N PHE A 102 6.54 7.36 -8.39
CA PHE A 102 6.82 6.07 -9.04
C PHE A 102 8.22 5.57 -8.72
N ALA A 103 8.44 4.25 -8.83
CA ALA A 103 9.74 3.64 -8.54
C ALA A 103 10.88 4.17 -9.42
N GLY A 104 10.59 4.49 -10.67
CA GLY A 104 11.62 4.80 -11.68
C GLY A 104 12.30 3.53 -12.22
N PRO A 105 13.42 3.66 -12.93
CA PRO A 105 14.17 2.51 -13.45
C PRO A 105 14.78 1.69 -12.31
N VAL A 106 14.99 0.40 -12.57
CA VAL A 106 15.60 -0.53 -11.60
C VAL A 106 17.04 -0.12 -11.31
N PRO A 107 17.38 0.32 -10.09
CA PRO A 107 18.75 0.65 -9.74
C PRO A 107 19.55 -0.62 -9.41
N PRO A 108 20.88 -0.58 -9.43
CA PRO A 108 21.71 -1.74 -9.06
C PRO A 108 21.64 -2.07 -7.55
N ASN A 109 21.30 -1.11 -6.72
CA ASN A 109 21.34 -1.20 -5.25
C ASN A 109 20.06 -0.70 -4.56
N PRO A 110 18.85 -1.29 -4.83
CA PRO A 110 17.59 -0.82 -4.27
C PRO A 110 17.58 -0.76 -2.74
N THR A 111 18.13 -1.80 -2.10
CA THR A 111 18.18 -1.93 -0.64
C THR A 111 18.97 -0.80 0.01
N GLU A 112 20.10 -0.40 -0.55
CA GLU A 112 20.94 0.69 -0.06
C GLU A 112 20.22 2.02 -0.17
N LEU A 113 19.58 2.29 -1.31
CA LEU A 113 18.81 3.52 -1.53
C LEU A 113 17.66 3.65 -0.51
N LEU A 114 16.91 2.57 -0.25
CA LEU A 114 15.80 2.56 0.70
C LEU A 114 16.27 2.64 2.16
N SER A 115 17.49 2.20 2.47
CA SER A 115 18.07 2.29 3.81
C SER A 115 18.78 3.61 4.10
N GLY A 116 18.97 4.46 3.08
CA GLY A 116 19.68 5.73 3.20
C GLY A 116 18.90 6.78 4.00
N GLU A 117 19.63 7.69 4.64
CA GLU A 117 19.04 8.80 5.43
C GLU A 117 18.16 9.70 4.54
N LEU A 118 18.53 9.88 3.24
CA LEU A 118 17.74 10.68 2.31
C LEU A 118 16.29 10.17 2.19
N PHE A 119 16.08 8.84 2.13
CA PHE A 119 14.73 8.28 2.07
C PHE A 119 13.94 8.56 3.35
N LYS A 120 14.57 8.38 4.50
CA LYS A 120 13.98 8.65 5.81
C LYS A 120 13.63 10.13 6.00
N ASP A 121 14.53 11.04 5.65
CA ASP A 121 14.30 12.48 5.74
C ASP A 121 13.19 12.94 4.79
N THR A 122 13.11 12.33 3.62
CA THR A 122 12.02 12.56 2.66
C THR A 122 10.67 12.15 3.23
N LEU A 123 10.57 10.97 3.85
CA LEU A 123 9.34 10.54 4.51
C LEU A 123 8.95 11.49 5.64
N ASN A 124 9.92 11.96 6.43
CA ASN A 124 9.66 12.92 7.49
C ASN A 124 9.12 14.25 6.94
N SER A 125 9.70 14.77 5.86
CA SER A 125 9.21 16.00 5.23
C SER A 125 7.79 15.88 4.67
N PHE A 126 7.42 14.72 4.19
CA PHE A 126 6.08 14.45 3.67
C PHE A 126 4.99 14.36 4.76
N ARG A 127 5.36 14.06 6.01
CA ARG A 127 4.40 13.97 7.13
C ARG A 127 3.66 15.29 7.39
N ASP A 128 4.27 16.42 7.09
CA ASP A 128 3.65 17.75 7.26
C ASP A 128 2.74 18.12 6.09
N ILE A 129 2.94 17.49 4.94
CA ILE A 129 2.22 17.78 3.70
C ILE A 129 1.00 16.87 3.54
N TYR A 130 1.16 15.57 3.83
CA TYR A 130 0.16 14.55 3.56
C TYR A 130 -0.52 14.05 4.85
N ASP A 131 -1.79 13.69 4.71
CA ASP A 131 -2.56 13.06 5.78
C ASP A 131 -2.26 11.56 5.85
N TYR A 132 -1.99 10.94 4.68
CA TYR A 132 -1.56 9.54 4.53
C TYR A 132 -0.46 9.40 3.49
N ILE A 133 0.50 8.53 3.77
CA ILE A 133 1.59 8.14 2.89
C ILE A 133 1.58 6.62 2.82
N PHE A 134 1.17 6.06 1.68
CA PHE A 134 1.24 4.63 1.43
C PHE A 134 2.50 4.30 0.66
N ILE A 135 3.25 3.30 1.14
CA ILE A 135 4.49 2.86 0.50
C ILE A 135 4.27 1.43 0.00
N ASP A 136 4.13 1.29 -1.30
CA ASP A 136 4.01 -0.02 -1.98
C ASP A 136 5.39 -0.63 -2.12
N CYS A 137 5.69 -1.69 -1.35
CA CYS A 137 7.01 -2.32 -1.28
C CYS A 137 7.02 -3.71 -1.91
N ALA A 138 8.20 -4.14 -2.33
CA ALA A 138 8.42 -5.53 -2.73
C ALA A 138 7.96 -6.52 -1.63
N PRO A 139 7.59 -7.77 -1.99
CA PRO A 139 7.12 -8.75 -1.02
C PRO A 139 8.17 -9.04 0.06
N VAL A 140 7.83 -8.82 1.34
CA VAL A 140 8.73 -9.05 2.50
C VAL A 140 9.11 -10.53 2.64
N GLY A 141 8.28 -11.43 2.13
CA GLY A 141 8.61 -12.86 2.09
C GLY A 141 9.80 -13.17 1.17
N MET A 142 10.03 -12.36 0.14
CA MET A 142 11.05 -12.57 -0.89
C MET A 142 12.32 -11.75 -0.69
N VAL A 143 12.19 -10.48 -0.29
CA VAL A 143 13.31 -9.54 -0.14
C VAL A 143 13.16 -8.72 1.14
N ILE A 144 14.27 -8.13 1.59
CA ILE A 144 14.30 -7.39 2.86
C ILE A 144 13.78 -5.95 2.75
N ASP A 145 13.61 -5.45 1.54
CA ASP A 145 13.33 -4.03 1.28
C ASP A 145 12.14 -3.50 2.08
N ALA A 146 11.03 -4.25 2.13
CA ALA A 146 9.86 -3.86 2.92
C ALA A 146 10.13 -3.80 4.42
N ALA A 147 10.98 -4.66 4.95
CA ALA A 147 11.37 -4.61 6.37
C ALA A 147 12.26 -3.38 6.66
N ILE A 148 13.08 -2.95 5.71
CA ILE A 148 13.87 -1.72 5.81
C ILE A 148 12.96 -0.49 5.81
N VAL A 149 12.04 -0.40 4.85
CA VAL A 149 11.06 0.69 4.77
C VAL A 149 10.17 0.72 6.02
N ALA A 150 9.80 -0.43 6.55
CA ALA A 150 8.99 -0.56 7.75
C ALA A 150 9.62 0.12 8.99
N LYS A 151 10.96 0.15 9.11
CA LYS A 151 11.64 0.87 10.20
C LYS A 151 11.40 2.38 10.21
N CYS A 152 11.07 2.96 9.07
CA CYS A 152 10.78 4.38 8.89
C CYS A 152 9.28 4.67 8.83
N SER A 153 8.44 3.63 8.94
CA SER A 153 6.99 3.70 8.83
C SER A 153 6.31 3.60 10.19
N ASP A 154 5.09 4.11 10.29
CA ASP A 154 4.29 4.04 11.53
C ASP A 154 3.60 2.70 11.68
N ALA A 155 3.33 2.03 10.57
CA ALA A 155 2.65 0.74 10.55
C ALA A 155 2.85 -0.01 9.22
N ALA A 156 2.53 -1.31 9.26
CA ALA A 156 2.52 -2.17 8.07
C ALA A 156 1.13 -2.80 7.87
N ILE A 157 0.77 -3.00 6.61
CA ILE A 157 -0.35 -3.85 6.20
C ILE A 157 0.19 -4.94 5.28
N MET A 158 -0.15 -6.19 5.56
CA MET A 158 0.31 -7.33 4.80
C MET A 158 -0.81 -7.87 3.91
N MET A 159 -0.55 -8.03 2.61
CA MET A 159 -1.45 -8.68 1.67
C MET A 159 -1.16 -10.17 1.62
N ILE A 160 -2.22 -10.98 1.58
CA ILE A 160 -2.14 -12.44 1.39
C ILE A 160 -3.21 -12.86 0.39
N GLU A 161 -2.82 -13.62 -0.63
CA GLU A 161 -3.77 -14.24 -1.55
C GLU A 161 -4.41 -15.47 -0.91
N SER A 162 -5.74 -15.48 -0.91
CA SER A 162 -6.53 -16.58 -0.34
C SER A 162 -6.24 -17.90 -1.08
N GLY A 163 -5.91 -18.93 -0.32
CA GLY A 163 -5.66 -20.27 -0.85
C GLY A 163 -4.33 -20.46 -1.58
N ALA A 164 -3.57 -19.39 -1.88
CA ALA A 164 -2.30 -19.48 -2.62
C ALA A 164 -1.08 -19.60 -1.71
N VAL A 165 -1.12 -19.02 -0.51
CA VAL A 165 0.02 -18.95 0.40
C VAL A 165 -0.11 -19.94 1.54
N LYS A 166 0.94 -20.75 1.75
CA LYS A 166 1.01 -21.63 2.92
C LYS A 166 1.13 -20.79 4.20
N ARG A 167 0.37 -21.15 5.24
CA ARG A 167 0.37 -20.45 6.53
C ARG A 167 1.77 -20.21 7.10
N LYS A 168 2.68 -21.17 6.96
CA LYS A 168 4.07 -21.05 7.44
C LYS A 168 4.79 -19.87 6.80
N LEU A 169 4.68 -19.69 5.48
CA LEU A 169 5.32 -18.61 4.74
C LEU A 169 4.72 -17.24 5.08
N ALA A 170 3.41 -17.19 5.31
CA ALA A 170 2.77 -15.96 5.79
C ALA A 170 3.26 -15.56 7.19
N LEU A 171 3.46 -16.54 8.09
CA LEU A 171 4.01 -16.28 9.42
C LEU A 171 5.47 -15.84 9.36
N GLU A 172 6.31 -16.43 8.52
CA GLU A 172 7.70 -15.99 8.31
C GLU A 172 7.77 -14.56 7.77
N ALA A 173 6.88 -14.18 6.86
CA ALA A 173 6.77 -12.81 6.37
C ALA A 173 6.35 -11.83 7.47
N LYS A 174 5.39 -12.22 8.32
CA LYS A 174 4.97 -11.47 9.50
C LYS A 174 6.13 -11.24 10.47
N GLU A 175 6.88 -12.29 10.82
CA GLU A 175 8.02 -12.23 11.74
C GLU A 175 9.10 -11.24 11.26
N LYS A 176 9.34 -11.15 9.94
CA LYS A 176 10.29 -10.17 9.38
C LYS A 176 9.85 -8.73 9.65
N LEU A 177 8.56 -8.41 9.54
CA LEU A 177 8.02 -7.09 9.85
C LEU A 177 8.08 -6.80 11.35
N GLU A 178 7.74 -7.76 12.19
CA GLU A 178 7.81 -7.62 13.65
C GLU A 178 9.24 -7.41 14.11
N THR A 179 10.22 -8.13 13.54
CA THR A 179 11.65 -7.95 13.80
C THR A 179 12.15 -6.57 13.38
N ALA A 180 11.56 -5.96 12.36
CA ALA A 180 11.84 -4.58 11.98
C ALA A 180 11.31 -3.55 12.99
N GLY A 181 10.50 -3.97 13.97
CA GLY A 181 9.91 -3.10 14.98
C GLY A 181 8.68 -2.30 14.47
N CYS A 182 8.13 -2.64 13.33
CA CYS A 182 6.97 -1.95 12.75
C CYS A 182 5.67 -2.61 13.20
N PRO A 183 4.72 -1.87 13.79
CA PRO A 183 3.40 -2.39 14.14
C PRO A 183 2.66 -2.87 12.90
N ILE A 184 2.09 -4.07 12.94
CA ILE A 184 1.24 -4.59 11.87
C ILE A 184 -0.21 -4.24 12.19
N LEU A 185 -0.83 -3.36 11.42
CA LEU A 185 -2.25 -2.97 11.57
C LEU A 185 -3.19 -4.12 11.26
N GLY A 186 -2.80 -4.96 10.31
CA GLY A 186 -3.63 -6.09 9.92
C GLY A 186 -3.13 -6.79 8.67
N VAL A 187 -3.89 -7.80 8.31
CA VAL A 187 -3.69 -8.59 7.09
C VAL A 187 -4.92 -8.45 6.21
N VAL A 188 -4.70 -8.15 4.94
CA VAL A 188 -5.76 -8.14 3.92
C VAL A 188 -5.73 -9.47 3.17
N LEU A 189 -6.77 -10.26 3.34
CA LEU A 189 -6.96 -11.49 2.58
C LEU A 189 -7.59 -11.14 1.23
N ASN A 190 -6.81 -11.21 0.17
CA ASN A 190 -7.23 -10.84 -1.18
C ASN A 190 -7.63 -12.06 -2.04
N LYS A 191 -8.32 -11.83 -3.14
CA LYS A 191 -8.77 -12.85 -4.10
C LYS A 191 -9.57 -13.99 -3.45
N VAL A 192 -10.37 -13.65 -2.44
CA VAL A 192 -11.23 -14.62 -1.78
C VAL A 192 -12.33 -15.07 -2.74
N GLU A 193 -12.36 -16.36 -3.09
CA GLU A 193 -13.46 -16.94 -3.84
C GLU A 193 -14.72 -16.90 -2.96
N ARG A 194 -15.71 -16.13 -3.36
CA ARG A 194 -17.04 -16.19 -2.76
C ARG A 194 -17.69 -17.51 -3.21
N LYS A 195 -17.44 -18.59 -2.47
CA LYS A 195 -18.29 -19.77 -2.63
C LYS A 195 -19.72 -19.32 -2.39
N SER A 196 -20.55 -19.49 -3.40
CA SER A 196 -21.99 -19.17 -3.38
C SER A 196 -22.73 -20.12 -2.44
N GLY A 197 -22.44 -20.07 -1.15
CA GLY A 197 -22.90 -20.96 -0.09
C GLY A 197 -23.58 -20.22 1.04
N GLY A 198 -24.89 -20.14 0.94
CA GLY A 198 -25.93 -20.24 1.99
C GLY A 198 -25.96 -19.24 3.15
N TYR A 199 -24.93 -19.03 3.89
CA TYR A 199 -25.02 -18.32 5.18
C TYR A 199 -24.98 -16.79 5.04
N TYR A 200 -24.04 -16.24 4.27
CA TYR A 200 -23.94 -14.79 4.03
C TYR A 200 -25.09 -14.24 3.19
N ARG A 201 -25.53 -15.00 2.16
CA ARG A 201 -26.67 -14.59 1.31
C ARG A 201 -27.97 -14.49 2.11
N LYS A 202 -28.17 -15.33 3.12
CA LYS A 202 -29.33 -15.33 4.01
C LYS A 202 -29.33 -14.12 4.96
N TYR A 203 -28.13 -13.68 5.37
CA TYR A 203 -27.96 -12.49 6.20
C TYR A 203 -28.19 -11.21 5.40
N TYR A 204 -27.56 -11.05 4.23
CA TYR A 204 -27.76 -9.87 3.37
C TYR A 204 -29.19 -9.75 2.88
N LYS A 205 -29.84 -10.85 2.47
CA LYS A 205 -31.25 -10.83 2.07
C LYS A 205 -32.18 -10.34 3.20
N LYS A 206 -31.86 -10.69 4.43
CA LYS A 206 -32.63 -10.25 5.62
C LYS A 206 -32.44 -8.75 5.91
N TYR A 207 -31.25 -8.19 5.62
CA TYR A 207 -31.00 -6.74 5.74
C TYR A 207 -31.65 -5.95 4.60
N GLU A 208 -31.62 -6.45 3.35
CA GLU A 208 -32.31 -5.81 2.23
C GLU A 208 -33.84 -5.85 2.38
N GLU A 209 -34.38 -6.92 2.92
CA GLU A 209 -35.81 -7.04 3.23
C GLU A 209 -36.23 -6.13 4.39
N ALA A 210 -35.42 -5.97 5.42
CA ALA A 210 -35.66 -5.02 6.50
C ALA A 210 -35.60 -3.56 6.05
N ALA A 211 -34.66 -3.20 5.20
CA ALA A 211 -34.53 -1.84 4.66
C ALA A 211 -35.67 -1.43 3.69
N LYS A 212 -36.40 -2.39 3.13
CA LYS A 212 -37.56 -2.15 2.25
C LYS A 212 -38.88 -1.99 3.01
N VAL A 213 -38.90 -2.28 4.29
CA VAL A 213 -40.13 -2.18 5.14
C VAL A 213 -40.21 -0.82 5.86
N GLU A 214 -39.10 -0.06 5.87
CA GLU A 214 -39.02 1.28 6.52
C GLU A 214 -39.06 2.44 5.51
N GLY A 215 -39.34 2.22 4.25
CA GLY A 215 -39.54 3.21 3.19
C GLY A 215 -40.91 3.08 2.57
#